data_32b9e4da18561f03980c5aa4e3e49b34
#
_entry.id   32b9e4da18561f03980c5aa4e3e49b34
#
_cell.length_a   1.000
_cell.length_b   1.000
_cell.length_c   1.000
_cell.angle_alpha   90.00
_cell.angle_beta   90.00
_cell.angle_gamma   90.00
#
_symmetry.space_group_name_H-M   'P 1'
#
loop_
_entity.id
_entity.type
_entity.pdbx_description
1 polymer ?
#
loop_
_entity_poly.entity_id
_entity_poly.type
_entity_poly.pdbx_seq_one_letter_code
_entity_poly.pdbx_strand_id
1 'polypeptide(L)'
;MKSRYDVLVIGGGPAGALAGKTAAEKGLSALIVEKRPAIGAPVRCAEGIGKEALHEFIDPDPRWISAEMTGATIVAPDGFVMKLGSAMAGSKVGYVLDRKIFDRELVWKATEAGCDITVKSRAAAPILENGAVKGARIDYAGKTTDVRADVVIAADGVESKFSRWCGIDTTVPLREIMSSVQYVMTDIDIDETSTVFYLGNDVAPEGYLWVFPKGKRSANVGIGISGKKSGKGHRAKDYLDRFVKKTFPEGKTIEYIPGGVSVCRPLECTAADGLIIAGDAARVVDPLTGGGIYNAMYTGRLAAEVAAVCIGKGDVSKKSLMMYDRSWRESKLGKSIERNYLIKEYLIKQPDTKLNDIIHSVSTINLKEFTTMNLIKEIIKAN
;
A
#
# COMPACT_ATOMS: atom_id res chain seq x y z
N MET A 1 -13.38 25.16 -5.37
CA MET A 1 -13.71 23.97 -6.17
C MET A 1 -14.51 24.43 -7.38
N LYS A 2 -14.03 24.18 -8.60
CA LYS A 2 -14.74 24.47 -9.85
C LYS A 2 -15.80 23.39 -10.09
N SER A 3 -16.77 23.65 -10.96
CA SER A 3 -17.80 22.66 -11.33
C SER A 3 -17.30 21.61 -12.34
N ARG A 4 -16.16 21.85 -12.99
CA ARG A 4 -15.55 20.95 -13.98
C ARG A 4 -14.03 20.98 -13.93
N TYR A 5 -13.42 19.82 -14.11
CA TYR A 5 -12.00 19.57 -14.28
C TYR A 5 -11.76 18.58 -15.42
N ASP A 6 -10.54 18.49 -15.91
CA ASP A 6 -10.14 17.42 -16.84
C ASP A 6 -10.00 16.10 -16.06
N VAL A 7 -9.39 16.16 -14.86
CA VAL A 7 -9.18 15.00 -14.00
C VAL A 7 -9.71 15.26 -12.59
N LEU A 8 -10.57 14.37 -12.10
CA LEU A 8 -11.02 14.33 -10.69
C LEU A 8 -10.40 13.11 -9.99
N VAL A 9 -9.64 13.34 -8.94
CA VAL A 9 -8.99 12.28 -8.16
C VAL A 9 -9.72 12.09 -6.83
N ILE A 10 -10.18 10.86 -6.56
CA ILE A 10 -10.89 10.50 -5.33
C ILE A 10 -9.90 9.86 -4.36
N GLY A 11 -9.49 10.62 -3.33
CA GLY A 11 -8.55 10.21 -2.28
C GLY A 11 -7.20 10.91 -2.38
N GLY A 12 -6.71 11.45 -1.25
CA GLY A 12 -5.47 12.21 -1.11
C GLY A 12 -4.30 11.38 -0.56
N GLY A 13 -4.31 10.05 -0.70
CA GLY A 13 -3.17 9.18 -0.36
C GLY A 13 -2.10 9.19 -1.46
N PRO A 14 -1.03 8.35 -1.33
CA PRO A 14 0.10 8.35 -2.28
C PRO A 14 -0.31 8.19 -3.75
N ALA A 15 -1.29 7.32 -4.06
CA ALA A 15 -1.80 7.16 -5.42
C ALA A 15 -2.46 8.44 -5.95
N GLY A 16 -3.33 9.04 -5.14
CA GLY A 16 -4.06 10.25 -5.55
C GLY A 16 -3.15 11.47 -5.64
N ALA A 17 -2.18 11.61 -4.73
CA ALA A 17 -1.21 12.69 -4.76
C ALA A 17 -0.38 12.66 -6.06
N LEU A 18 0.16 11.49 -6.42
CA LEU A 18 0.91 11.33 -7.67
C LEU A 18 0.03 11.47 -8.91
N ALA A 19 -1.24 11.00 -8.86
CA ALA A 19 -2.18 11.22 -9.95
C ALA A 19 -2.48 12.71 -10.16
N GLY A 20 -2.78 13.45 -9.10
CA GLY A 20 -3.04 14.90 -9.18
C GLY A 20 -1.83 15.69 -9.66
N LYS A 21 -0.64 15.39 -9.08
CA LYS A 21 0.63 16.01 -9.49
C LYS A 21 0.88 15.80 -10.99
N THR A 22 0.85 14.55 -11.43
CA THR A 22 1.14 14.21 -12.83
C THR A 22 0.13 14.80 -13.79
N ALA A 23 -1.16 14.80 -13.45
CA ALA A 23 -2.18 15.43 -14.27
C ALA A 23 -1.91 16.94 -14.46
N ALA A 24 -1.58 17.66 -13.37
CA ALA A 24 -1.24 19.07 -13.43
C ALA A 24 0.05 19.32 -14.23
N GLU A 25 1.11 18.52 -14.05
CA GLU A 25 2.34 18.59 -14.84
C GLU A 25 2.11 18.35 -16.35
N LYS A 26 1.06 17.59 -16.69
CA LYS A 26 0.63 17.41 -18.10
C LYS A 26 -0.27 18.53 -18.62
N GLY A 27 -0.44 19.61 -17.84
CA GLY A 27 -1.24 20.77 -18.22
C GLY A 27 -2.75 20.59 -18.08
N LEU A 28 -3.19 19.53 -17.39
CA LEU A 28 -4.62 19.28 -17.14
C LEU A 28 -5.09 19.99 -15.87
N SER A 29 -6.31 20.50 -15.90
CA SER A 29 -6.97 20.95 -14.68
C SER A 29 -7.33 19.73 -13.83
N ALA A 30 -6.76 19.62 -12.62
CA ALA A 30 -6.95 18.48 -11.73
C ALA A 30 -7.46 18.90 -10.35
N LEU A 31 -8.31 18.07 -9.75
CA LEU A 31 -8.79 18.23 -8.38
C LEU A 31 -8.60 16.93 -7.60
N ILE A 32 -7.95 17.00 -6.45
CA ILE A 32 -7.95 15.93 -5.45
C ILE A 32 -9.02 16.22 -4.40
N VAL A 33 -9.92 15.25 -4.14
CA VAL A 33 -10.87 15.31 -3.03
C VAL A 33 -10.52 14.26 -1.97
N GLU A 34 -10.37 14.69 -0.71
CA GLU A 34 -10.08 13.81 0.42
C GLU A 34 -11.20 13.91 1.47
N LYS A 35 -11.77 12.75 1.85
CA LYS A 35 -12.87 12.68 2.82
C LYS A 35 -12.49 13.08 4.24
N ARG A 36 -11.22 12.90 4.61
CA ARG A 36 -10.69 13.20 5.93
C ARG A 36 -10.36 14.70 6.07
N PRO A 37 -10.32 15.21 7.30
CA PRO A 37 -9.99 16.62 7.54
C PRO A 37 -8.50 16.92 7.35
N ALA A 38 -7.65 15.90 7.25
CA ALA A 38 -6.22 16.06 7.06
C ALA A 38 -5.65 14.95 6.17
N ILE A 39 -4.71 15.31 5.32
CA ILE A 39 -3.89 14.37 4.55
C ILE A 39 -2.96 13.61 5.51
N GLY A 40 -2.74 12.32 5.23
CA GLY A 40 -1.84 11.47 6.02
C GLY A 40 -2.39 11.04 7.39
N ALA A 41 -3.63 11.33 7.74
CA ALA A 41 -4.19 10.96 9.05
C ALA A 41 -5.60 10.37 8.94
N PRO A 42 -5.90 9.25 9.67
CA PRO A 42 -4.96 8.41 10.41
C PRO A 42 -4.08 7.58 9.46
N VAL A 43 -2.84 7.34 9.86
CA VAL A 43 -1.93 6.42 9.15
C VAL A 43 -2.35 4.98 9.42
N ARG A 44 -2.46 4.16 8.37
CA ARG A 44 -2.75 2.71 8.47
C ARG A 44 -1.69 1.95 7.69
N CYS A 45 -0.45 1.98 8.17
CA CYS A 45 0.71 1.46 7.46
C CYS A 45 1.86 1.22 8.44
N ALA A 46 2.72 0.25 8.14
CA ALA A 46 4.01 0.07 8.83
C ALA A 46 5.07 1.10 8.38
N GLU A 47 4.80 1.82 7.26
CA GLU A 47 5.53 2.98 6.76
C GLU A 47 6.89 2.67 6.11
N GLY A 48 7.19 1.37 5.86
CA GLY A 48 8.42 0.96 5.16
C GLY A 48 8.35 1.16 3.65
N ILE A 49 9.45 1.65 3.05
CA ILE A 49 9.62 1.76 1.59
C ILE A 49 11.10 1.57 1.21
N GLY A 50 11.38 0.91 0.08
CA GLY A 50 12.73 0.77 -0.44
C GLY A 50 13.30 2.10 -0.95
N LYS A 51 14.63 2.31 -0.82
CA LYS A 51 15.31 3.54 -1.24
C LYS A 51 15.07 3.84 -2.71
N GLU A 52 15.41 2.91 -3.60
CA GLU A 52 15.24 3.10 -5.05
C GLU A 52 13.79 3.39 -5.42
N ALA A 53 12.84 2.69 -4.76
CA ALA A 53 11.42 2.88 -4.97
C ALA A 53 10.94 4.29 -4.58
N LEU A 54 11.50 4.88 -3.53
CA LEU A 54 11.19 6.24 -3.11
C LEU A 54 11.79 7.26 -4.06
N HIS A 55 13.08 7.10 -4.39
CA HIS A 55 13.84 8.05 -5.23
C HIS A 55 13.29 8.18 -6.66
N GLU A 56 12.47 7.21 -7.12
CA GLU A 56 11.78 7.33 -8.40
C GLU A 56 10.74 8.46 -8.44
N PHE A 57 10.25 8.90 -7.27
CA PHE A 57 9.13 9.85 -7.17
C PHE A 57 9.47 11.14 -6.44
N ILE A 58 10.36 11.06 -5.44
CA ILE A 58 10.72 12.19 -4.59
C ILE A 58 12.08 11.96 -3.94
N ASP A 59 12.85 13.02 -3.82
CA ASP A 59 14.11 13.01 -3.08
C ASP A 59 13.84 12.86 -1.57
N PRO A 60 14.67 12.07 -0.86
CA PRO A 60 14.50 11.86 0.57
C PRO A 60 14.70 13.16 1.36
N ASP A 61 13.89 13.36 2.39
CA ASP A 61 13.95 14.52 3.27
C ASP A 61 13.85 14.05 4.73
N PRO A 62 14.77 14.48 5.62
CA PRO A 62 14.78 14.09 7.03
C PRO A 62 13.51 14.50 7.80
N ARG A 63 12.69 15.43 7.30
CA ARG A 63 11.43 15.83 7.93
C ARG A 63 10.40 14.68 8.01
N TRP A 64 10.46 13.75 7.07
CA TRP A 64 9.52 12.63 7.00
C TRP A 64 10.20 11.25 6.93
N ILE A 65 11.53 11.17 7.02
CA ILE A 65 12.26 9.91 7.23
C ILE A 65 12.40 9.73 8.74
N SER A 66 11.68 8.75 9.31
CA SER A 66 11.78 8.40 10.73
C SER A 66 13.02 7.58 11.04
N ALA A 67 13.39 6.66 10.14
CA ALA A 67 14.59 5.84 10.27
C ALA A 67 15.08 5.37 8.88
N GLU A 68 16.40 5.22 8.77
CA GLU A 68 17.05 4.65 7.60
C GLU A 68 17.52 3.23 7.91
N MET A 69 17.10 2.27 7.09
CA MET A 69 17.40 0.87 7.29
C MET A 69 18.67 0.45 6.55
N THR A 70 19.52 -0.32 7.21
CA THR A 70 20.69 -0.97 6.63
C THR A 70 20.48 -2.46 6.39
N GLY A 71 19.37 -3.02 6.89
CA GLY A 71 19.04 -4.42 6.73
C GLY A 71 17.61 -4.76 7.13
N ALA A 72 17.33 -6.06 7.07
CA ALA A 72 16.09 -6.65 7.57
C ALA A 72 16.41 -7.96 8.32
N THR A 73 15.61 -8.30 9.30
CA THR A 73 15.72 -9.52 10.08
C THR A 73 14.44 -10.33 9.96
N ILE A 74 14.57 -11.62 9.69
CA ILE A 74 13.44 -12.56 9.69
C ILE A 74 13.66 -13.53 10.86
N VAL A 75 12.64 -13.64 11.70
CA VAL A 75 12.62 -14.59 12.82
C VAL A 75 11.66 -15.72 12.46
N ALA A 76 12.21 -16.93 12.36
CA ALA A 76 11.47 -18.15 12.03
C ALA A 76 10.61 -18.62 13.22
N PRO A 77 9.63 -19.53 13.00
CA PRO A 77 8.80 -20.08 14.09
C PRO A 77 9.59 -20.75 15.23
N ASP A 78 10.72 -21.41 14.94
CA ASP A 78 11.61 -22.03 15.92
C ASP A 78 12.55 -21.06 16.66
N GLY A 79 12.47 -19.76 16.30
CA GLY A 79 13.30 -18.70 16.87
C GLY A 79 14.62 -18.48 16.12
N PHE A 80 14.90 -19.20 15.04
CA PHE A 80 16.07 -18.94 14.20
C PHE A 80 16.02 -17.53 13.60
N VAL A 81 17.15 -16.82 13.64
CA VAL A 81 17.25 -15.42 13.21
C VAL A 81 18.09 -15.32 11.94
N MET A 82 17.45 -14.98 10.85
CA MET A 82 18.10 -14.69 9.58
C MET A 82 18.27 -13.18 9.40
N LYS A 83 19.50 -12.69 9.32
CA LYS A 83 19.82 -11.28 9.07
C LYS A 83 20.16 -11.05 7.61
N LEU A 84 19.48 -10.10 7.00
CA LEU A 84 19.67 -9.66 5.63
C LEU A 84 20.34 -8.26 5.66
N GLY A 85 21.66 -8.20 5.52
CA GLY A 85 22.40 -6.93 5.44
C GLY A 85 22.18 -6.23 4.08
N SER A 86 22.70 -5.00 3.94
CA SER A 86 22.52 -4.17 2.74
C SER A 86 22.96 -4.83 1.44
N ALA A 87 24.09 -5.57 1.46
CA ALA A 87 24.58 -6.31 0.29
C ALA A 87 23.62 -7.43 -0.16
N MET A 88 22.80 -7.97 0.76
CA MET A 88 21.87 -9.08 0.53
C MET A 88 20.45 -8.57 0.29
N ALA A 89 20.07 -7.50 0.97
CA ALA A 89 18.76 -6.87 0.83
C ALA A 89 18.67 -6.02 -0.46
N GLY A 90 19.81 -5.59 -1.02
CA GLY A 90 19.87 -4.79 -2.24
C GLY A 90 18.97 -3.56 -2.17
N SER A 91 18.14 -3.38 -3.19
CA SER A 91 17.14 -2.29 -3.28
C SER A 91 16.02 -2.37 -2.21
N LYS A 92 15.99 -3.41 -1.38
CA LYS A 92 15.02 -3.57 -0.27
C LYS A 92 15.45 -2.86 1.01
N VAL A 93 16.71 -2.45 1.13
CA VAL A 93 17.13 -1.48 2.15
C VAL A 93 16.40 -0.17 1.89
N GLY A 94 15.80 0.41 2.92
CA GLY A 94 14.85 1.48 2.71
C GLY A 94 14.78 2.47 3.86
N TYR A 95 13.64 3.09 3.91
CA TYR A 95 13.27 4.03 4.95
C TYR A 95 12.02 3.55 5.68
N VAL A 96 11.90 3.90 6.94
CA VAL A 96 10.62 3.96 7.64
C VAL A 96 10.22 5.43 7.68
N LEU A 97 9.07 5.74 7.11
CA LEU A 97 8.60 7.11 6.93
C LEU A 97 7.78 7.60 8.14
N ASP A 98 7.62 8.91 8.26
CA ASP A 98 6.46 9.52 8.90
C ASP A 98 5.43 9.87 7.83
N ARG A 99 4.47 9.01 7.61
CA ARG A 99 3.46 9.20 6.58
C ARG A 99 2.49 10.36 6.85
N LYS A 100 2.38 10.81 8.09
CA LYS A 100 1.61 12.03 8.40
C LYS A 100 2.24 13.24 7.72
N ILE A 101 3.56 13.29 7.66
CA ILE A 101 4.31 14.36 6.99
C ILE A 101 4.51 14.03 5.51
N PHE A 102 4.93 12.81 5.19
CA PHE A 102 5.21 12.35 3.82
C PHE A 102 4.01 12.49 2.88
N ASP A 103 2.82 12.02 3.27
CA ASP A 103 1.63 12.13 2.42
C ASP A 103 1.25 13.60 2.17
N ARG A 104 1.46 14.48 3.16
CA ARG A 104 1.27 15.93 2.98
C ARG A 104 2.28 16.53 2.01
N GLU A 105 3.53 16.11 2.08
CA GLU A 105 4.57 16.53 1.13
C GLU A 105 4.19 16.13 -0.30
N LEU A 106 3.74 14.90 -0.52
CA LEU A 106 3.29 14.46 -1.84
C LEU A 106 2.14 15.31 -2.38
N VAL A 107 1.16 15.63 -1.53
CA VAL A 107 0.03 16.49 -1.92
C VAL A 107 0.47 17.93 -2.11
N TRP A 108 1.39 18.44 -1.30
CA TRP A 108 1.97 19.76 -1.50
C TRP A 108 2.66 19.86 -2.87
N LYS A 109 3.45 18.87 -3.24
CA LYS A 109 4.05 18.76 -4.59
C LYS A 109 2.99 18.75 -5.70
N ALA A 110 1.83 18.15 -5.46
CA ALA A 110 0.72 18.21 -6.41
C ALA A 110 0.16 19.65 -6.53
N THR A 111 0.04 20.38 -5.42
CA THR A 111 -0.44 21.79 -5.46
C THR A 111 0.59 22.72 -6.09
N GLU A 112 1.89 22.52 -5.85
CA GLU A 112 2.97 23.26 -6.54
C GLU A 112 2.91 23.07 -8.07
N ALA A 113 2.53 21.86 -8.53
CA ALA A 113 2.32 21.57 -9.94
C ALA A 113 1.02 22.19 -10.51
N GLY A 114 0.15 22.77 -9.68
CA GLY A 114 -1.12 23.41 -10.08
C GLY A 114 -2.37 22.57 -9.89
N CYS A 115 -2.29 21.43 -9.18
CA CYS A 115 -3.45 20.64 -8.82
C CYS A 115 -4.25 21.30 -7.70
N ASP A 116 -5.57 21.44 -7.88
CA ASP A 116 -6.46 21.85 -6.78
C ASP A 116 -6.62 20.70 -5.77
N ILE A 117 -6.79 21.04 -4.49
CA ILE A 117 -7.11 20.08 -3.45
C ILE A 117 -8.21 20.57 -2.52
N THR A 118 -9.02 19.65 -2.04
CA THR A 118 -9.96 19.91 -0.94
C THR A 118 -10.04 18.73 0.02
N VAL A 119 -9.82 19.01 1.30
CA VAL A 119 -9.97 18.04 2.41
C VAL A 119 -11.38 18.16 3.01
N LYS A 120 -11.76 17.18 3.86
CA LYS A 120 -13.13 17.08 4.42
C LYS A 120 -14.19 17.07 3.31
N SER A 121 -13.81 16.55 2.14
CA SER A 121 -14.61 16.52 0.92
C SER A 121 -14.77 15.07 0.48
N ARG A 122 -15.95 14.54 0.65
CA ARG A 122 -16.25 13.13 0.39
C ARG A 122 -16.96 12.97 -0.95
N ALA A 123 -16.40 12.17 -1.85
CA ALA A 123 -17.16 11.66 -2.98
C ALA A 123 -18.30 10.78 -2.43
N ALA A 124 -19.53 11.18 -2.65
CA ALA A 124 -20.74 10.53 -2.13
C ALA A 124 -21.41 9.62 -3.16
N ALA A 125 -21.27 9.94 -4.44
CA ALA A 125 -21.79 9.13 -5.56
C ALA A 125 -21.04 9.50 -6.86
N PRO A 126 -20.98 8.60 -7.86
CA PRO A 126 -20.56 8.95 -9.21
C PRO A 126 -21.64 9.75 -9.94
N ILE A 127 -21.23 10.57 -10.90
CA ILE A 127 -22.09 11.12 -11.92
C ILE A 127 -21.97 10.18 -13.12
N LEU A 128 -23.05 9.52 -13.50
CA LEU A 128 -23.09 8.55 -14.59
C LEU A 128 -23.98 9.09 -15.73
N GLU A 129 -23.48 9.01 -16.97
CA GLU A 129 -24.22 9.32 -18.18
C GLU A 129 -24.01 8.18 -19.19
N ASN A 130 -25.08 7.53 -19.59
CA ASN A 130 -25.04 6.36 -20.51
C ASN A 130 -24.06 5.28 -20.06
N GLY A 131 -23.91 5.05 -18.74
CA GLY A 131 -23.00 4.09 -18.15
C GLY A 131 -21.55 4.59 -17.99
N ALA A 132 -21.18 5.73 -18.58
CA ALA A 132 -19.86 6.33 -18.42
C ALA A 132 -19.78 7.22 -17.17
N VAL A 133 -18.64 7.19 -16.50
CA VAL A 133 -18.35 8.09 -15.35
C VAL A 133 -17.99 9.47 -15.88
N LYS A 134 -18.72 10.50 -15.42
CA LYS A 134 -18.58 11.92 -15.84
C LYS A 134 -18.26 12.86 -14.69
N GLY A 135 -17.85 12.31 -13.54
CA GLY A 135 -17.53 13.08 -12.35
C GLY A 135 -18.02 12.42 -11.08
N ALA A 136 -18.13 13.20 -10.03
CA ALA A 136 -18.63 12.77 -8.75
C ALA A 136 -19.43 13.86 -8.04
N ARG A 137 -20.38 13.42 -7.24
CA ARG A 137 -21.08 14.25 -6.26
C ARG A 137 -20.22 14.34 -5.00
N ILE A 138 -19.89 15.54 -4.60
CA ILE A 138 -18.97 15.82 -3.49
C ILE A 138 -19.71 16.47 -2.33
N ASP A 139 -19.66 15.83 -1.16
CA ASP A 139 -20.14 16.43 0.09
C ASP A 139 -19.00 17.25 0.71
N TYR A 140 -19.20 18.55 0.84
CA TYR A 140 -18.25 19.49 1.44
C TYR A 140 -18.97 20.54 2.29
N ALA A 141 -18.53 20.69 3.53
CA ALA A 141 -19.05 21.70 4.48
C ALA A 141 -20.60 21.70 4.60
N GLY A 142 -21.21 20.52 4.59
CA GLY A 142 -22.68 20.35 4.70
C GLY A 142 -23.45 20.63 3.39
N LYS A 143 -22.74 20.88 2.30
CA LYS A 143 -23.34 21.05 0.96
C LYS A 143 -22.88 19.93 0.04
N THR A 144 -23.78 19.49 -0.82
CA THR A 144 -23.49 18.55 -1.90
C THR A 144 -23.35 19.31 -3.21
N THR A 145 -22.25 19.10 -3.93
CA THR A 145 -21.94 19.77 -5.19
C THR A 145 -21.54 18.72 -6.23
N ASP A 146 -22.04 18.83 -7.42
CA ASP A 146 -21.64 18.02 -8.56
C ASP A 146 -20.36 18.60 -9.19
N VAL A 147 -19.32 17.76 -9.28
CA VAL A 147 -18.04 18.06 -9.93
C VAL A 147 -17.89 17.14 -11.13
N ARG A 148 -17.93 17.72 -12.33
CA ARG A 148 -17.73 16.99 -13.57
C ARG A 148 -16.26 16.80 -13.88
N ALA A 149 -15.93 15.72 -14.57
CA ALA A 149 -14.57 15.46 -15.05
C ALA A 149 -14.62 14.61 -16.34
N ASP A 150 -13.59 14.77 -17.16
CA ASP A 150 -13.44 13.94 -18.35
C ASP A 150 -12.96 12.53 -17.93
N VAL A 151 -12.04 12.46 -16.96
CA VAL A 151 -11.60 11.20 -16.33
C VAL A 151 -11.66 11.33 -14.80
N VAL A 152 -12.23 10.33 -14.14
CA VAL A 152 -12.14 10.16 -12.68
C VAL A 152 -11.07 9.10 -12.36
N ILE A 153 -10.13 9.43 -11.47
CA ILE A 153 -9.15 8.46 -10.92
C ILE A 153 -9.59 8.09 -9.51
N ALA A 154 -10.09 6.86 -9.35
CA ALA A 154 -10.47 6.32 -8.05
C ALA A 154 -9.22 5.81 -7.31
N ALA A 155 -8.76 6.57 -6.31
CA ALA A 155 -7.63 6.30 -5.44
C ALA A 155 -8.06 6.27 -3.97
N ASP A 156 -9.28 5.78 -3.70
CA ASP A 156 -9.96 5.80 -2.39
C ASP A 156 -9.56 4.64 -1.46
N GLY A 157 -8.48 3.95 -1.80
CA GLY A 157 -7.82 2.95 -0.97
C GLY A 157 -8.58 1.63 -0.88
N VAL A 158 -8.24 0.80 0.10
CA VAL A 158 -8.78 -0.56 0.25
C VAL A 158 -10.31 -0.60 0.38
N GLU A 159 -10.94 0.48 0.85
CA GLU A 159 -12.40 0.57 0.93
C GLU A 159 -13.06 0.65 -0.45
N SER A 160 -12.42 1.28 -1.43
CA SER A 160 -12.77 1.38 -2.86
C SER A 160 -14.26 1.50 -3.16
N LYS A 161 -14.96 2.33 -2.37
CA LYS A 161 -16.42 2.49 -2.46
C LYS A 161 -16.85 3.13 -3.77
N PHE A 162 -16.05 4.10 -4.25
CA PHE A 162 -16.39 4.83 -5.46
C PHE A 162 -16.47 3.91 -6.68
N SER A 163 -15.49 3.01 -6.83
CA SER A 163 -15.48 2.04 -7.93
C SER A 163 -16.67 1.08 -7.87
N ARG A 164 -17.10 0.65 -6.65
CA ARG A 164 -18.32 -0.16 -6.50
C ARG A 164 -19.58 0.57 -6.90
N TRP A 165 -19.69 1.85 -6.59
CA TRP A 165 -20.82 2.66 -7.05
C TRP A 165 -20.84 2.88 -8.56
N CYS A 166 -19.68 2.74 -9.23
CA CYS A 166 -19.57 2.71 -10.68
C CYS A 166 -19.81 1.31 -11.29
N GLY A 167 -20.23 0.32 -10.50
CA GLY A 167 -20.56 -1.03 -10.97
C GLY A 167 -19.38 -2.01 -11.04
N ILE A 168 -18.19 -1.64 -10.52
CA ILE A 168 -17.01 -2.53 -10.49
C ILE A 168 -16.92 -3.19 -9.11
N ASP A 169 -17.02 -4.52 -9.05
CA ASP A 169 -16.90 -5.24 -7.78
C ASP A 169 -15.45 -5.22 -7.27
N THR A 170 -15.24 -4.41 -6.24
CA THR A 170 -13.97 -4.30 -5.52
C THR A 170 -14.00 -4.99 -4.17
N THR A 171 -14.99 -5.85 -3.89
CA THR A 171 -15.14 -6.56 -2.63
C THR A 171 -13.99 -7.56 -2.42
N VAL A 172 -13.25 -7.42 -1.32
CA VAL A 172 -12.16 -8.34 -0.97
C VAL A 172 -12.72 -9.50 -0.13
N PRO A 173 -12.52 -10.76 -0.54
CA PRO A 173 -12.89 -11.93 0.27
C PRO A 173 -12.17 -11.94 1.62
N LEU A 174 -12.84 -12.40 2.69
CA LEU A 174 -12.24 -12.45 4.04
C LEU A 174 -10.91 -13.19 4.10
N ARG A 175 -10.72 -14.23 3.30
CA ARG A 175 -9.47 -14.99 3.23
C ARG A 175 -8.30 -14.20 2.63
N GLU A 176 -8.60 -13.13 1.89
CA GLU A 176 -7.63 -12.32 1.16
C GLU A 176 -7.49 -10.91 1.72
N ILE A 177 -8.15 -10.65 2.85
CA ILE A 177 -7.90 -9.46 3.66
C ILE A 177 -7.10 -9.86 4.90
N MET A 178 -6.00 -9.17 5.13
CA MET A 178 -5.26 -9.28 6.39
C MET A 178 -5.91 -8.34 7.41
N SER A 179 -6.42 -8.93 8.50
CA SER A 179 -6.82 -8.17 9.68
C SER A 179 -5.57 -7.71 10.40
N SER A 180 -5.37 -6.42 10.49
CA SER A 180 -4.13 -5.83 10.99
C SER A 180 -4.36 -4.90 12.16
N VAL A 181 -3.39 -4.86 13.05
CA VAL A 181 -3.29 -3.89 14.13
C VAL A 181 -1.83 -3.52 14.36
N GLN A 182 -1.59 -2.26 14.68
CA GLN A 182 -0.26 -1.74 14.96
C GLN A 182 -0.31 -0.83 16.17
N TYR A 183 0.74 -0.89 16.99
CA TYR A 183 1.07 0.09 18.01
C TYR A 183 2.26 0.91 17.56
N VAL A 184 2.19 2.22 17.73
CA VAL A 184 3.39 3.03 17.79
C VAL A 184 3.89 2.95 19.23
N MET A 185 5.08 2.38 19.43
CA MET A 185 5.64 2.15 20.75
C MET A 185 6.90 2.96 20.99
N THR A 186 7.13 3.32 22.23
CA THR A 186 8.36 3.95 22.75
C THR A 186 8.86 3.23 23.99
N ASP A 187 10.08 3.55 24.45
CA ASP A 187 10.77 2.90 25.54
C ASP A 187 11.00 1.39 25.30
N ILE A 188 11.26 1.01 24.07
CA ILE A 188 11.57 -0.36 23.67
C ILE A 188 13.02 -0.49 23.23
N ASP A 189 13.63 -1.63 23.53
CA ASP A 189 14.98 -1.96 23.07
C ASP A 189 14.88 -2.67 21.72
N ILE A 190 15.42 -2.04 20.68
CA ILE A 190 15.35 -2.50 19.28
C ILE A 190 16.64 -2.20 18.54
N ASP A 191 16.92 -2.95 17.48
CA ASP A 191 17.88 -2.56 16.46
C ASP A 191 17.25 -1.43 15.61
N GLU A 192 17.74 -0.20 15.77
CA GLU A 192 17.21 1.00 15.12
C GLU A 192 17.51 1.04 13.59
N THR A 193 18.32 0.10 13.10
CA THR A 193 18.78 0.06 11.71
C THR A 193 18.22 -1.10 10.90
N SER A 194 17.41 -1.98 11.52
CA SER A 194 16.86 -3.18 10.89
C SER A 194 15.36 -3.27 11.10
N THR A 195 14.62 -3.53 10.02
CA THR A 195 13.22 -3.98 10.13
C THR A 195 13.18 -5.44 10.52
N VAL A 196 12.30 -5.82 11.46
CA VAL A 196 12.19 -7.21 11.92
C VAL A 196 10.82 -7.77 11.56
N PHE A 197 10.82 -8.99 11.03
CA PHE A 197 9.64 -9.77 10.68
C PHE A 197 9.63 -11.07 11.46
N TYR A 198 8.55 -11.35 12.18
CA TYR A 198 8.33 -12.61 12.88
C TYR A 198 7.30 -13.44 12.11
N LEU A 199 7.66 -14.65 11.76
CA LEU A 199 6.82 -15.62 11.06
C LEU A 199 6.39 -16.74 12.01
N GLY A 200 5.32 -17.45 11.64
CA GLY A 200 4.81 -18.62 12.35
C GLY A 200 3.35 -18.49 12.74
N ASN A 201 2.66 -19.63 12.75
CA ASN A 201 1.21 -19.66 12.98
C ASN A 201 0.84 -19.34 14.44
N ASP A 202 1.74 -19.58 15.40
CA ASP A 202 1.55 -19.20 16.80
C ASP A 202 1.68 -17.70 17.04
N VAL A 203 2.50 -17.01 16.22
CA VAL A 203 2.73 -15.56 16.31
C VAL A 203 1.71 -14.80 15.45
N ALA A 204 1.57 -15.18 14.18
CA ALA A 204 0.74 -14.48 13.20
C ALA A 204 0.15 -15.45 12.16
N PRO A 205 -1.00 -16.11 12.44
CA PRO A 205 -1.57 -17.12 11.56
C PRO A 205 -1.78 -16.66 10.12
N GLU A 206 -1.15 -17.33 9.16
CA GLU A 206 -1.18 -17.00 7.72
C GLU A 206 -0.73 -15.56 7.41
N GLY A 207 0.13 -14.98 8.24
CA GLY A 207 0.63 -13.62 8.11
C GLY A 207 1.99 -13.44 8.75
N TYR A 208 2.24 -12.24 9.26
CA TYR A 208 3.48 -11.94 9.98
C TYR A 208 3.28 -10.77 10.97
N LEU A 209 4.20 -10.70 11.94
CA LEU A 209 4.35 -9.57 12.84
C LEU A 209 5.59 -8.77 12.44
N TRP A 210 5.54 -7.46 12.58
CA TRP A 210 6.64 -6.56 12.24
C TRP A 210 7.03 -5.64 13.37
N VAL A 211 8.33 -5.29 13.41
CA VAL A 211 8.89 -4.20 14.21
C VAL A 211 9.70 -3.30 13.28
N PHE A 212 9.19 -2.11 13.03
CA PHE A 212 9.79 -1.12 12.12
C PHE A 212 10.21 0.11 12.90
N PRO A 213 11.50 0.39 13.02
CA PRO A 213 12.03 1.52 13.79
C PRO A 213 11.44 2.86 13.35
N LYS A 214 11.09 3.69 14.34
CA LYS A 214 10.60 5.06 14.13
C LYS A 214 11.54 6.11 14.74
N GLY A 215 12.79 5.73 14.94
CA GLY A 215 13.81 6.50 15.63
C GLY A 215 14.21 5.85 16.94
N LYS A 216 14.89 6.61 17.79
CA LYS A 216 15.53 6.10 18.99
C LYS A 216 14.52 5.49 19.97
N ARG A 217 14.71 4.20 20.29
CA ARG A 217 13.86 3.43 21.22
C ARG A 217 12.37 3.49 20.88
N SER A 218 12.02 3.65 19.60
CA SER A 218 10.63 3.77 19.13
C SER A 218 10.42 2.97 17.84
N ALA A 219 9.27 2.30 17.71
CA ALA A 219 8.92 1.52 16.52
C ALA A 219 7.41 1.43 16.28
N ASN A 220 7.08 1.17 15.03
CA ASN A 220 5.81 0.57 14.63
C ASN A 220 5.88 -0.93 14.90
N VAL A 221 5.18 -1.40 15.93
CA VAL A 221 5.04 -2.82 16.25
C VAL A 221 3.64 -3.26 15.86
N GLY A 222 3.53 -4.14 14.89
CA GLY A 222 2.24 -4.50 14.37
C GLY A 222 2.18 -5.93 13.83
N ILE A 223 0.96 -6.35 13.49
CA ILE A 223 0.66 -7.69 13.02
C ILE A 223 -0.42 -7.67 11.96
N GLY A 224 -0.30 -8.54 10.98
CA GLY A 224 -1.37 -8.91 10.06
C GLY A 224 -1.62 -10.41 10.13
N ILE A 225 -2.88 -10.79 10.28
CA ILE A 225 -3.32 -12.19 10.22
C ILE A 225 -4.41 -12.35 9.18
N SER A 226 -4.56 -13.54 8.60
CA SER A 226 -5.65 -13.82 7.67
C SER A 226 -7.02 -13.54 8.30
N GLY A 227 -7.88 -12.80 7.60
CA GLY A 227 -9.22 -12.46 8.09
C GLY A 227 -10.07 -13.69 8.42
N LYS A 228 -9.86 -14.83 7.72
CA LYS A 228 -10.55 -16.09 8.03
C LYS A 228 -10.09 -16.72 9.35
N LYS A 229 -8.89 -16.36 9.84
CA LYS A 229 -8.35 -16.83 11.13
C LYS A 229 -8.69 -15.89 12.28
N SER A 230 -9.25 -14.71 11.97
CA SER A 230 -9.63 -13.74 12.97
C SER A 230 -10.97 -14.11 13.61
N GLY A 231 -11.00 -14.26 14.94
CA GLY A 231 -12.19 -14.61 15.71
C GLY A 231 -12.08 -14.23 17.17
N LYS A 232 -13.08 -14.59 17.98
CA LYS A 232 -13.08 -14.31 19.42
C LYS A 232 -11.87 -15.01 20.09
N GLY A 233 -11.01 -14.24 20.78
CA GLY A 233 -9.76 -14.71 21.40
C GLY A 233 -8.59 -14.93 20.42
N HIS A 234 -8.82 -14.73 19.11
CA HIS A 234 -7.84 -14.91 18.04
C HIS A 234 -7.82 -13.73 17.08
N ARG A 235 -8.08 -12.52 17.55
CA ARG A 235 -7.98 -11.30 16.74
C ARG A 235 -6.52 -10.87 16.62
N ALA A 236 -6.18 -10.13 15.58
CA ALA A 236 -4.84 -9.56 15.41
C ALA A 236 -4.34 -8.88 16.70
N LYS A 237 -5.22 -8.13 17.39
CA LYS A 237 -4.90 -7.50 18.68
C LYS A 237 -4.50 -8.51 19.76
N ASP A 238 -5.18 -9.64 19.85
CA ASP A 238 -4.93 -10.63 20.91
C ASP A 238 -3.52 -11.26 20.73
N TYR A 239 -3.06 -11.46 19.49
CA TYR A 239 -1.70 -11.90 19.18
C TYR A 239 -0.66 -10.81 19.46
N LEU A 240 -0.93 -9.57 19.01
CA LEU A 240 -0.02 -8.46 19.24
C LEU A 240 0.18 -8.17 20.75
N ASP A 241 -0.90 -8.19 21.54
CA ASP A 241 -0.83 -7.99 23.00
C ASP A 241 0.07 -9.04 23.66
N ARG A 242 -0.06 -10.32 23.28
CA ARG A 242 0.80 -11.40 23.80
C ARG A 242 2.26 -11.19 23.44
N PHE A 243 2.53 -10.80 22.18
CA PHE A 243 3.89 -10.52 21.72
C PHE A 243 4.50 -9.34 22.49
N VAL A 244 3.79 -8.21 22.56
CA VAL A 244 4.27 -6.99 23.24
C VAL A 244 4.53 -7.26 24.72
N LYS A 245 3.63 -7.94 25.41
CA LYS A 245 3.81 -8.31 26.81
C LYS A 245 5.06 -9.17 27.06
N LYS A 246 5.38 -10.05 26.10
CA LYS A 246 6.55 -10.95 26.20
C LYS A 246 7.85 -10.23 25.83
N THR A 247 7.82 -9.42 24.76
CA THR A 247 9.04 -8.89 24.14
C THR A 247 9.39 -7.49 24.63
N PHE A 248 8.38 -6.67 24.92
CA PHE A 248 8.53 -5.28 25.32
C PHE A 248 7.71 -4.96 26.59
N PRO A 249 7.94 -5.65 27.73
CA PRO A 249 7.11 -5.53 28.92
C PRO A 249 7.05 -4.11 29.50
N GLU A 250 8.12 -3.32 29.34
CA GLU A 250 8.23 -1.95 29.82
C GLU A 250 7.85 -0.90 28.78
N GLY A 251 7.66 -1.33 27.53
CA GLY A 251 7.34 -0.47 26.40
C GLY A 251 6.01 0.25 26.57
N LYS A 252 5.94 1.47 26.04
CA LYS A 252 4.73 2.31 26.10
C LYS A 252 4.09 2.43 24.75
N THR A 253 2.79 2.18 24.65
CA THR A 253 2.00 2.39 23.45
C THR A 253 1.49 3.82 23.41
N ILE A 254 1.84 4.57 22.35
CA ILE A 254 1.42 5.97 22.18
C ILE A 254 0.37 6.15 21.08
N GLU A 255 0.21 5.18 20.18
CA GLU A 255 -0.86 5.18 19.17
C GLU A 255 -1.33 3.76 18.88
N TYR A 256 -2.64 3.57 18.71
CA TYR A 256 -3.30 2.32 18.33
C TYR A 256 -3.90 2.46 16.93
N ILE A 257 -3.49 1.61 16.00
CA ILE A 257 -3.85 1.74 14.59
C ILE A 257 -4.45 0.41 14.09
N PRO A 258 -5.78 0.28 14.01
CA PRO A 258 -6.42 -0.86 13.36
C PRO A 258 -6.48 -0.65 11.85
N GLY A 259 -6.38 -1.73 11.09
CA GLY A 259 -6.42 -1.68 9.64
C GLY A 259 -6.76 -3.00 8.98
N GLY A 260 -6.82 -2.96 7.67
CA GLY A 260 -6.95 -4.13 6.82
C GLY A 260 -6.13 -3.91 5.55
N VAL A 261 -5.44 -4.95 5.11
CA VAL A 261 -4.63 -4.94 3.89
C VAL A 261 -5.17 -6.01 2.94
N SER A 262 -5.46 -5.62 1.72
CA SER A 262 -5.84 -6.56 0.66
C SER A 262 -4.58 -7.24 0.13
N VAL A 263 -4.51 -8.57 0.23
CA VAL A 263 -3.41 -9.41 -0.29
C VAL A 263 -3.90 -10.35 -1.39
N CYS A 264 -4.94 -9.94 -2.08
CA CYS A 264 -5.55 -10.66 -3.19
C CYS A 264 -4.88 -10.34 -4.53
N ARG A 265 -5.32 -11.04 -5.57
CA ARG A 265 -5.01 -10.64 -6.94
C ARG A 265 -5.59 -9.26 -7.24
N PRO A 266 -4.93 -8.48 -8.11
CA PRO A 266 -5.50 -7.25 -8.64
C PRO A 266 -6.89 -7.47 -9.25
N LEU A 267 -7.66 -6.40 -9.36
CA LEU A 267 -8.94 -6.43 -10.09
C LEU A 267 -8.70 -6.93 -11.52
N GLU A 268 -9.65 -7.68 -12.08
CA GLU A 268 -9.57 -8.15 -13.48
C GLU A 268 -9.47 -6.99 -14.48
N CYS A 269 -10.09 -5.87 -14.14
CA CYS A 269 -10.07 -4.66 -14.94
C CYS A 269 -9.98 -3.44 -14.02
N THR A 270 -9.03 -2.55 -14.31
CA THR A 270 -8.81 -1.31 -13.53
C THR A 270 -9.21 -0.03 -14.30
N ALA A 271 -9.99 -0.18 -15.37
CA ALA A 271 -10.54 0.95 -16.11
C ALA A 271 -11.97 0.69 -16.62
N ALA A 272 -12.77 1.76 -16.70
CA ALA A 272 -14.09 1.79 -17.32
C ALA A 272 -14.24 3.09 -18.11
N ASP A 273 -15.39 3.31 -18.77
CA ASP A 273 -15.64 4.57 -19.49
C ASP A 273 -15.57 5.76 -18.52
N GLY A 274 -14.59 6.65 -18.72
CA GLY A 274 -14.32 7.81 -17.88
C GLY A 274 -13.74 7.50 -16.49
N LEU A 275 -13.30 6.27 -16.20
CA LEU A 275 -12.80 5.86 -14.89
C LEU A 275 -11.50 5.06 -14.98
N ILE A 276 -10.53 5.40 -14.12
CA ILE A 276 -9.33 4.60 -13.83
C ILE A 276 -9.29 4.34 -12.33
N ILE A 277 -8.87 3.13 -11.92
CA ILE A 277 -8.73 2.73 -10.53
C ILE A 277 -7.24 2.54 -10.22
N ALA A 278 -6.72 3.20 -9.17
CA ALA A 278 -5.30 3.18 -8.83
C ALA A 278 -5.04 2.88 -7.34
N GLY A 279 -3.83 2.44 -7.04
CA GLY A 279 -3.42 2.10 -5.67
C GLY A 279 -4.19 0.91 -5.07
N ASP A 280 -4.39 0.94 -3.78
CA ASP A 280 -5.07 -0.15 -3.05
C ASP A 280 -6.50 -0.39 -3.52
N ALA A 281 -7.15 0.64 -4.11
CA ALA A 281 -8.46 0.49 -4.74
C ALA A 281 -8.43 -0.47 -5.94
N ALA A 282 -7.30 -0.52 -6.66
CA ALA A 282 -7.05 -1.47 -7.76
C ALA A 282 -6.49 -2.82 -7.27
N ARG A 283 -6.30 -2.99 -5.95
CA ARG A 283 -5.68 -4.17 -5.32
C ARG A 283 -4.24 -4.41 -5.80
N VAL A 284 -3.44 -3.36 -5.93
CA VAL A 284 -2.04 -3.45 -6.36
C VAL A 284 -1.04 -3.49 -5.19
N VAL A 285 -1.50 -3.74 -3.98
CA VAL A 285 -0.62 -4.07 -2.84
C VAL A 285 0.15 -5.34 -3.17
N ASP A 286 1.43 -5.40 -2.80
CA ASP A 286 2.22 -6.62 -2.91
C ASP A 286 1.63 -7.70 -1.98
N PRO A 287 1.13 -8.82 -2.50
CA PRO A 287 0.38 -9.78 -1.69
C PRO A 287 1.25 -10.60 -0.73
N LEU A 288 2.57 -10.63 -0.94
CA LEU A 288 3.50 -11.35 -0.07
C LEU A 288 3.97 -10.47 1.11
N THR A 289 4.29 -9.21 0.82
CA THR A 289 4.90 -8.30 1.81
C THR A 289 3.91 -7.29 2.40
N GLY A 290 2.72 -7.13 1.81
CA GLY A 290 1.79 -6.06 2.19
C GLY A 290 2.27 -4.66 1.77
N GLY A 291 3.37 -4.55 1.04
CA GLY A 291 3.92 -3.28 0.56
C GLY A 291 3.04 -2.61 -0.48
N GLY A 292 2.62 -1.36 -0.24
CA GLY A 292 1.68 -0.66 -1.11
C GLY A 292 2.10 0.76 -1.51
N ILE A 293 3.03 1.41 -0.78
CA ILE A 293 3.34 2.82 -1.00
C ILE A 293 3.88 3.06 -2.42
N TYR A 294 4.93 2.33 -2.82
CA TYR A 294 5.49 2.42 -4.16
C TYR A 294 4.45 2.10 -5.24
N ASN A 295 3.73 1.00 -5.07
CA ASN A 295 2.73 0.53 -6.04
C ASN A 295 1.61 1.57 -6.22
N ALA A 296 1.20 2.22 -5.13
CA ALA A 296 0.22 3.30 -5.16
C ALA A 296 0.74 4.53 -5.93
N MET A 297 1.96 4.97 -5.64
CA MET A 297 2.60 6.09 -6.34
C MET A 297 2.78 5.80 -7.83
N TYR A 298 3.29 4.62 -8.18
CA TYR A 298 3.50 4.19 -9.56
C TYR A 298 2.18 4.16 -10.36
N THR A 299 1.17 3.49 -9.82
CA THR A 299 -0.12 3.38 -10.52
C THR A 299 -0.88 4.70 -10.55
N GLY A 300 -0.75 5.55 -9.55
CA GLY A 300 -1.32 6.91 -9.56
C GLY A 300 -0.71 7.79 -10.66
N ARG A 301 0.63 7.80 -10.78
CA ARG A 301 1.34 8.49 -11.87
C ARG A 301 0.89 7.99 -13.24
N LEU A 302 0.95 6.69 -13.45
CA LEU A 302 0.59 6.07 -14.72
C LEU A 302 -0.88 6.33 -15.10
N ALA A 303 -1.79 6.34 -14.12
CA ALA A 303 -3.21 6.66 -14.34
C ALA A 303 -3.39 8.07 -14.95
N ALA A 304 -2.67 9.04 -14.41
CA ALA A 304 -2.73 10.42 -14.91
C ALA A 304 -2.04 10.58 -16.28
N GLU A 305 -0.92 9.89 -16.51
CA GLU A 305 -0.24 9.87 -17.82
C GLU A 305 -1.19 9.34 -18.91
N VAL A 306 -1.88 8.23 -18.65
CA VAL A 306 -2.85 7.65 -19.59
C VAL A 306 -4.08 8.54 -19.74
N ALA A 307 -4.60 9.09 -18.65
CA ALA A 307 -5.70 10.06 -18.71
C ALA A 307 -5.36 11.23 -19.63
N ALA A 308 -4.17 11.80 -19.50
CA ALA A 308 -3.73 12.91 -20.35
C ALA A 308 -3.70 12.56 -21.83
N VAL A 309 -3.17 11.38 -22.18
CA VAL A 309 -3.16 10.89 -23.56
C VAL A 309 -4.57 10.70 -24.10
N CYS A 310 -5.48 10.12 -23.33
CA CYS A 310 -6.84 9.82 -23.74
C CYS A 310 -7.69 11.09 -23.86
N ILE A 311 -7.55 12.04 -22.92
CA ILE A 311 -8.22 13.35 -22.97
C ILE A 311 -7.74 14.13 -24.20
N GLY A 312 -6.42 14.18 -24.46
CA GLY A 312 -5.86 14.85 -25.62
C GLY A 312 -6.32 14.27 -26.97
N LYS A 313 -6.74 13.00 -27.00
CA LYS A 313 -7.35 12.35 -28.17
C LYS A 313 -8.86 12.50 -28.23
N GLY A 314 -9.51 13.05 -27.22
CA GLY A 314 -10.96 13.15 -27.11
C GLY A 314 -11.66 11.79 -26.91
N ASP A 315 -10.92 10.73 -26.51
CA ASP A 315 -11.46 9.37 -26.31
C ASP A 315 -11.09 8.82 -24.93
N VAL A 316 -12.01 8.95 -23.99
CA VAL A 316 -11.93 8.44 -22.61
C VAL A 316 -12.78 7.18 -22.40
N SER A 317 -13.04 6.44 -23.49
CA SER A 317 -13.73 5.16 -23.43
C SER A 317 -12.90 4.11 -22.66
N LYS A 318 -13.59 3.10 -22.12
CA LYS A 318 -12.93 1.93 -21.52
C LYS A 318 -11.84 1.37 -22.43
N LYS A 319 -12.12 1.25 -23.74
CA LYS A 319 -11.18 0.72 -24.73
C LYS A 319 -9.85 1.49 -24.73
N SER A 320 -9.91 2.81 -24.71
CA SER A 320 -8.72 3.67 -24.69
C SER A 320 -8.05 3.69 -23.32
N LEU A 321 -8.81 3.78 -22.22
CA LEU A 321 -8.29 3.78 -20.86
C LEU A 321 -7.69 2.43 -20.44
N MET A 322 -8.03 1.31 -21.10
CA MET A 322 -7.39 0.00 -20.89
C MET A 322 -5.90 -0.01 -21.23
N MET A 323 -5.37 1.03 -21.87
CA MET A 323 -3.93 1.22 -21.99
C MET A 323 -3.27 1.28 -20.60
N TYR A 324 -3.89 1.91 -19.62
CA TYR A 324 -3.44 1.94 -18.23
C TYR A 324 -3.34 0.52 -17.63
N ASP A 325 -4.43 -0.26 -17.73
CA ASP A 325 -4.50 -1.61 -17.19
C ASP A 325 -3.41 -2.51 -17.76
N ARG A 326 -3.20 -2.49 -19.07
CA ARG A 326 -2.13 -3.23 -19.74
C ARG A 326 -0.74 -2.77 -19.31
N SER A 327 -0.50 -1.46 -19.28
CA SER A 327 0.82 -0.90 -18.99
C SER A 327 1.33 -1.29 -17.60
N TRP A 328 0.49 -1.18 -16.55
CA TRP A 328 0.96 -1.56 -15.21
C TRP A 328 1.10 -3.08 -15.06
N ARG A 329 0.21 -3.90 -15.69
CA ARG A 329 0.31 -5.38 -15.62
C ARG A 329 1.54 -5.92 -16.30
N GLU A 330 1.92 -5.39 -17.46
CA GLU A 330 3.09 -5.80 -18.23
C GLU A 330 4.40 -5.29 -17.63
N SER A 331 4.36 -4.30 -16.74
CA SER A 331 5.52 -3.76 -16.04
C SER A 331 6.18 -4.76 -15.09
N LYS A 332 7.34 -4.41 -14.57
CA LYS A 332 8.01 -5.17 -13.49
C LYS A 332 7.13 -5.29 -12.24
N LEU A 333 6.36 -4.22 -11.94
CA LEU A 333 5.43 -4.19 -10.81
C LEU A 333 4.35 -5.28 -10.96
N GLY A 334 3.62 -5.30 -12.06
CA GLY A 334 2.53 -6.24 -12.29
C GLY A 334 2.99 -7.69 -12.27
N LYS A 335 4.12 -7.98 -12.94
CA LYS A 335 4.75 -9.30 -12.93
C LYS A 335 5.19 -9.73 -11.53
N SER A 336 5.66 -8.77 -10.71
CA SER A 336 6.03 -9.04 -9.31
C SER A 336 4.81 -9.37 -8.46
N ILE A 337 3.72 -8.61 -8.58
CA ILE A 337 2.48 -8.85 -7.84
C ILE A 337 1.93 -10.25 -8.13
N GLU A 338 1.84 -10.65 -9.41
CA GLU A 338 1.33 -11.97 -9.78
C GLU A 338 2.20 -13.10 -9.23
N ARG A 339 3.53 -12.99 -9.37
CA ARG A 339 4.47 -13.96 -8.81
C ARG A 339 4.36 -14.05 -7.30
N ASN A 340 4.34 -12.90 -6.60
CA ASN A 340 4.30 -12.83 -5.15
C ASN A 340 2.96 -13.35 -4.60
N TYR A 341 1.87 -13.21 -5.37
CA TYR A 341 0.60 -13.86 -5.03
C TYR A 341 0.73 -15.38 -4.98
N LEU A 342 1.36 -15.99 -5.97
CA LEU A 342 1.57 -17.45 -6.00
C LEU A 342 2.45 -17.93 -4.84
N ILE A 343 3.52 -17.19 -4.52
CA ILE A 343 4.39 -17.49 -3.39
C ILE A 343 3.61 -17.42 -2.07
N LYS A 344 2.84 -16.34 -1.86
CA LYS A 344 1.99 -16.21 -0.67
C LYS A 344 1.02 -17.38 -0.54
N GLU A 345 0.30 -17.75 -1.63
CA GLU A 345 -0.65 -18.87 -1.62
C GLU A 345 0.00 -20.21 -1.27
N TYR A 346 1.27 -20.38 -1.56
CA TYR A 346 2.05 -21.53 -1.13
C TYR A 346 2.42 -21.43 0.36
N LEU A 347 3.03 -20.32 0.78
CA LEU A 347 3.58 -20.17 2.13
C LEU A 347 2.53 -20.21 3.22
N ILE A 348 1.36 -19.59 3.01
CA ILE A 348 0.29 -19.58 4.04
C ILE A 348 -0.33 -20.95 4.34
N LYS A 349 -0.05 -21.97 3.52
CA LYS A 349 -0.51 -23.34 3.72
C LYS A 349 0.50 -24.21 4.46
N GLN A 350 1.71 -23.70 4.67
CA GLN A 350 2.78 -24.49 5.26
C GLN A 350 2.66 -24.55 6.79
N PRO A 351 2.95 -25.70 7.42
CA PRO A 351 3.14 -25.78 8.86
C PRO A 351 4.43 -25.07 9.27
N ASP A 352 4.55 -24.73 10.54
CA ASP A 352 5.73 -24.00 11.07
C ASP A 352 7.04 -24.75 10.86
N THR A 353 7.04 -26.10 10.93
CA THR A 353 8.21 -26.94 10.61
C THR A 353 8.73 -26.68 9.20
N LYS A 354 7.82 -26.60 8.22
CA LYS A 354 8.20 -26.35 6.83
C LYS A 354 8.66 -24.89 6.60
N LEU A 355 8.05 -23.94 7.32
CA LEU A 355 8.52 -22.53 7.29
C LEU A 355 9.95 -22.43 7.84
N ASN A 356 10.28 -23.18 8.91
CA ASN A 356 11.64 -23.27 9.43
C ASN A 356 12.61 -23.80 8.37
N ASP A 357 12.30 -24.94 7.74
CA ASP A 357 13.14 -25.53 6.69
C ASP A 357 13.43 -24.56 5.56
N ILE A 358 12.40 -23.82 5.11
CA ILE A 358 12.53 -22.81 4.05
C ILE A 358 13.46 -21.68 4.50
N ILE A 359 13.28 -21.13 5.71
CA ILE A 359 14.08 -20.01 6.20
C ILE A 359 15.53 -20.43 6.41
N HIS A 360 15.75 -21.61 7.00
CA HIS A 360 17.08 -22.18 7.18
C HIS A 360 17.78 -22.39 5.83
N SER A 361 17.10 -23.00 4.84
CA SER A 361 17.65 -23.19 3.50
C SER A 361 18.03 -21.87 2.84
N VAL A 362 17.14 -20.87 2.91
CA VAL A 362 17.39 -19.53 2.36
C VAL A 362 18.59 -18.86 3.02
N SER A 363 18.83 -19.09 4.32
CA SER A 363 19.95 -18.49 5.06
C SER A 363 21.32 -19.03 4.64
N THR A 364 21.38 -20.24 4.07
CA THR A 364 22.64 -20.87 3.61
C THR A 364 23.05 -20.45 2.21
N ILE A 365 22.15 -19.82 1.44
CA ILE A 365 22.46 -19.37 0.09
C ILE A 365 23.44 -18.19 0.19
N ASN A 366 24.50 -18.22 -0.64
CA ASN A 366 25.43 -17.10 -0.76
C ASN A 366 24.72 -15.92 -1.44
N LEU A 367 24.14 -15.05 -0.63
CA LEU A 367 23.10 -14.07 -1.00
C LEU A 367 23.64 -12.83 -1.75
N LYS A 368 24.69 -12.94 -2.57
CA LYS A 368 25.00 -11.90 -3.57
C LYS A 368 23.80 -11.62 -4.48
N GLU A 369 22.81 -12.52 -4.50
CA GLU A 369 21.61 -12.43 -5.32
C GLU A 369 20.38 -13.00 -4.61
N PHE A 370 19.87 -12.35 -3.55
CA PHE A 370 18.55 -12.66 -3.00
C PHE A 370 17.46 -12.17 -3.97
N THR A 371 17.19 -12.98 -4.99
CA THR A 371 16.06 -12.75 -5.90
C THR A 371 14.88 -13.62 -5.48
N THR A 372 13.68 -13.19 -5.81
CA THR A 372 12.47 -14.02 -5.62
C THR A 372 12.57 -15.34 -6.38
N MET A 373 13.38 -15.40 -7.44
CA MET A 373 13.66 -16.62 -8.19
C MET A 373 14.48 -17.62 -7.36
N ASN A 374 15.44 -17.15 -6.57
CA ASN A 374 16.22 -18.01 -5.68
C ASN A 374 15.38 -18.52 -4.52
N LEU A 375 14.47 -17.69 -3.97
CA LEU A 375 13.48 -18.15 -2.99
C LEU A 375 12.60 -19.27 -3.58
N ILE A 376 12.10 -19.11 -4.80
CA ILE A 376 11.31 -20.14 -5.48
C ILE A 376 12.11 -21.43 -5.67
N LYS A 377 13.39 -21.37 -6.08
CA LYS A 377 14.25 -22.54 -6.22
C LYS A 377 14.42 -23.27 -4.90
N GLU A 378 14.60 -22.58 -3.79
CA GLU A 378 14.72 -23.19 -2.47
C GLU A 378 13.39 -23.76 -1.96
N ILE A 379 12.28 -23.11 -2.23
CA ILE A 379 10.94 -23.67 -1.97
C ILE A 379 10.76 -24.98 -2.74
N ILE A 380 11.19 -25.05 -4.01
CA ILE A 380 11.11 -26.27 -4.85
C ILE A 380 12.03 -27.36 -4.31
N LYS A 381 13.26 -27.04 -3.87
CA LYS A 381 14.21 -28.04 -3.30
C LYS A 381 13.75 -28.57 -1.95
N ALA A 382 13.03 -27.74 -1.17
CA ALA A 382 12.51 -28.14 0.13
C ALA A 382 11.22 -29.00 0.04
N ASN A 383 10.66 -29.24 -1.17
CA ASN A 383 9.57 -30.18 -1.45
C ASN A 383 10.09 -31.52 -1.93
#